data_2ee64c61b49158b68697c69568bdae1d
#
_entry.id   2ee64c61b49158b68697c69568bdae1d
#
_cell.length_a   1.000
_cell.length_b   1.000
_cell.length_c   1.000
_cell.angle_alpha   90.00
_cell.angle_beta   90.00
_cell.angle_gamma   90.00
#
_symmetry.space_group_name_H-M   'P 1'
#
loop_
_entity.id
_entity.type
_entity.pdbx_description
1 polymer ?
#
loop_
_entity_poly.entity_id
_entity_poly.type
_entity_poly.pdbx_seq_one_letter_code
_entity_poly.pdbx_strand_id
1 'polypeptide(L)'
;MADEILYAVADSIATITLNRPERRNALNTALMDALARRFDALESDTSVRAVVIRGAGQAFCSGRDLNEMSRRQDDGLEPEADVIALFQQIEASRHPTIAMVHGAAYAGGCELALHCDFRVAADVARFAMPLARIGLVVPFALGQKLVEIIGPAFTRQILLTGQPVDAGRAYEMGMVHAVVPAADLERATYDLAKTIAGNAPLSLAGMKSTIRRALSLRERVEHKDLDEIARRARASTDAREGVRAMLEHRKPTFRGQ
;
A
#
# COMPACT_ATOMS: atom_id res chain seq x y z
N MET A 1 -14.68 -19.52 8.14
CA MET A 1 -13.67 -18.45 8.27
C MET A 1 -14.27 -17.19 7.69
N ALA A 2 -14.11 -16.04 8.31
CA ALA A 2 -14.59 -14.78 7.72
C ALA A 2 -13.81 -14.52 6.42
N ASP A 3 -14.45 -13.91 5.43
CA ASP A 3 -13.79 -13.53 4.19
C ASP A 3 -12.75 -12.45 4.46
N GLU A 4 -11.52 -12.62 3.96
CA GLU A 4 -10.40 -11.68 4.15
C GLU A 4 -10.66 -10.32 3.50
N ILE A 5 -11.53 -10.28 2.48
CA ILE A 5 -12.04 -9.07 1.86
C ILE A 5 -13.56 -9.13 1.75
N LEU A 6 -14.22 -7.97 1.87
CA LEU A 6 -15.62 -7.82 1.47
C LEU A 6 -15.66 -7.11 0.12
N TYR A 7 -16.59 -7.49 -0.73
CA TYR A 7 -16.74 -6.94 -2.06
C TYR A 7 -18.20 -6.56 -2.34
N ALA A 8 -18.40 -5.36 -2.83
CA ALA A 8 -19.70 -4.86 -3.25
C ALA A 8 -19.56 -3.98 -4.49
N VAL A 9 -20.59 -3.96 -5.34
CA VAL A 9 -20.67 -3.06 -6.51
C VAL A 9 -21.97 -2.26 -6.41
N ALA A 10 -21.86 -0.95 -6.50
CA ALA A 10 -22.99 -0.04 -6.60
C ALA A 10 -22.62 1.12 -7.55
N ASP A 11 -23.54 1.58 -8.36
CA ASP A 11 -23.33 2.69 -9.31
C ASP A 11 -22.08 2.53 -10.21
N SER A 12 -21.78 1.29 -10.64
CA SER A 12 -20.56 0.93 -11.39
C SER A 12 -19.24 1.19 -10.63
N ILE A 13 -19.30 1.31 -9.30
CA ILE A 13 -18.15 1.45 -8.42
C ILE A 13 -18.02 0.16 -7.61
N ALA A 14 -16.89 -0.52 -7.74
CA ALA A 14 -16.55 -1.64 -6.89
C ALA A 14 -15.92 -1.15 -5.60
N THR A 15 -16.38 -1.65 -4.47
CA THR A 15 -15.77 -1.42 -3.15
C THR A 15 -15.14 -2.70 -2.65
N ILE A 16 -13.83 -2.66 -2.41
CA ILE A 16 -13.06 -3.72 -1.77
C ILE A 16 -12.74 -3.28 -0.35
N THR A 17 -13.25 -4.00 0.65
CA THR A 17 -12.94 -3.72 2.05
C THR A 17 -12.00 -4.79 2.58
N LEU A 18 -10.80 -4.40 3.02
CA LEU A 18 -9.88 -5.27 3.76
C LEU A 18 -10.56 -5.64 5.08
N ASN A 19 -10.73 -6.93 5.37
CA ASN A 19 -11.61 -7.39 6.44
C ASN A 19 -10.89 -8.20 7.51
N ARG A 20 -9.82 -7.63 8.06
CA ARG A 20 -9.09 -8.14 9.23
C ARG A 20 -8.96 -7.05 10.30
N PRO A 21 -10.08 -6.45 10.79
CA PRO A 21 -10.02 -5.28 11.68
C PRO A 21 -9.27 -5.56 12.99
N GLU A 22 -9.35 -6.78 13.53
CA GLU A 22 -8.64 -7.23 14.75
C GLU A 22 -7.11 -7.27 14.57
N ARG A 23 -6.64 -7.31 13.33
CA ARG A 23 -5.23 -7.24 12.92
C ARG A 23 -4.89 -5.93 12.20
N ARG A 24 -5.75 -4.90 12.34
CA ARG A 24 -5.62 -3.61 11.65
C ARG A 24 -5.40 -3.78 10.14
N ASN A 25 -6.08 -4.77 9.56
CA ASN A 25 -6.01 -5.14 8.14
C ASN A 25 -4.58 -5.45 7.66
N ALA A 26 -3.77 -6.08 8.51
CA ALA A 26 -2.42 -6.51 8.13
C ALA A 26 -2.47 -7.52 6.97
N LEU A 27 -1.56 -7.34 6.02
CA LEU A 27 -1.44 -8.14 4.80
C LEU A 27 -0.78 -9.49 5.13
N ASN A 28 -1.61 -10.51 5.30
CA ASN A 28 -1.19 -11.92 5.29
C ASN A 28 -1.37 -12.50 3.88
N THR A 29 -0.87 -13.70 3.65
CA THR A 29 -0.99 -14.38 2.35
C THR A 29 -2.44 -14.50 1.89
N ALA A 30 -3.36 -14.90 2.77
CA ALA A 30 -4.76 -15.09 2.41
C ALA A 30 -5.44 -13.81 1.92
N LEU A 31 -5.17 -12.67 2.60
CA LEU A 31 -5.69 -11.36 2.19
C LEU A 31 -5.08 -10.92 0.85
N MET A 32 -3.77 -11.10 0.67
CA MET A 32 -3.10 -10.75 -0.59
C MET A 32 -3.61 -11.58 -1.76
N ASP A 33 -3.79 -12.89 -1.58
CA ASP A 33 -4.36 -13.79 -2.58
C ASP A 33 -5.81 -13.42 -2.91
N ALA A 34 -6.60 -13.04 -1.90
CA ALA A 34 -7.98 -12.60 -2.12
C ALA A 34 -8.04 -11.30 -2.93
N LEU A 35 -7.14 -10.34 -2.65
CA LEU A 35 -7.01 -9.11 -3.43
C LEU A 35 -6.58 -9.42 -4.87
N ALA A 36 -5.54 -10.23 -5.06
CA ALA A 36 -5.03 -10.59 -6.38
C ALA A 36 -6.14 -11.23 -7.25
N ARG A 37 -6.82 -12.25 -6.71
CA ARG A 37 -7.96 -12.89 -7.43
C ARG A 37 -9.08 -11.91 -7.74
N ARG A 38 -9.34 -10.93 -6.86
CA ARG A 38 -10.37 -9.92 -7.12
C ARG A 38 -9.96 -8.98 -8.26
N PHE A 39 -8.71 -8.56 -8.31
CA PHE A 39 -8.21 -7.73 -9.41
C PHE A 39 -8.14 -8.49 -10.73
N ASP A 40 -7.80 -9.79 -10.73
CA ASP A 40 -7.90 -10.64 -11.93
C ASP A 40 -9.34 -10.68 -12.45
N ALA A 41 -10.32 -10.88 -11.58
CA ALA A 41 -11.72 -10.91 -11.98
C ALA A 41 -12.22 -9.56 -12.52
N LEU A 42 -11.72 -8.45 -11.99
CA LEU A 42 -12.06 -7.09 -12.43
C LEU A 42 -11.57 -6.78 -13.85
N GLU A 43 -10.48 -7.40 -14.32
CA GLU A 43 -9.94 -7.12 -15.67
C GLU A 43 -10.95 -7.40 -16.80
N SER A 44 -11.86 -8.33 -16.60
CA SER A 44 -12.93 -8.66 -17.56
C SER A 44 -14.30 -8.05 -17.23
N ASP A 45 -14.45 -7.43 -16.05
CA ASP A 45 -15.72 -6.88 -15.59
C ASP A 45 -15.96 -5.47 -16.17
N THR A 46 -16.77 -5.40 -17.21
CA THR A 46 -17.14 -4.13 -17.88
C THR A 46 -18.24 -3.35 -17.13
N SER A 47 -18.88 -3.93 -16.13
CA SER A 47 -19.89 -3.26 -15.30
C SER A 47 -19.26 -2.31 -14.29
N VAL A 48 -18.00 -2.57 -13.90
CA VAL A 48 -17.20 -1.72 -12.99
C VAL A 48 -16.46 -0.64 -13.79
N ARG A 49 -16.45 0.57 -13.26
CA ARG A 49 -15.78 1.73 -13.85
C ARG A 49 -14.75 2.40 -12.92
N ALA A 50 -14.86 2.18 -11.62
CA ALA A 50 -13.90 2.63 -10.62
C ALA A 50 -13.86 1.63 -9.46
N VAL A 51 -12.73 1.58 -8.76
CA VAL A 51 -12.54 0.69 -7.60
C VAL A 51 -12.15 1.54 -6.39
N VAL A 52 -12.87 1.38 -5.28
CA VAL A 52 -12.51 1.95 -3.98
C VAL A 52 -11.95 0.85 -3.10
N ILE A 53 -10.77 1.08 -2.52
CA ILE A 53 -10.16 0.19 -1.52
C ILE A 53 -10.24 0.88 -0.16
N ARG A 54 -10.79 0.17 0.84
CA ARG A 54 -10.91 0.65 2.22
C ARG A 54 -10.54 -0.43 3.22
N GLY A 55 -10.36 -0.07 4.47
CA GLY A 55 -10.19 -1.02 5.56
C GLY A 55 -11.44 -1.11 6.43
N ALA A 56 -11.73 -2.27 7.01
CA ALA A 56 -12.69 -2.40 8.09
C ALA A 56 -12.09 -1.94 9.43
N GLY A 57 -12.92 -1.49 10.36
CA GLY A 57 -12.49 -1.07 11.70
C GLY A 57 -11.74 0.26 11.73
N GLN A 58 -10.68 0.35 12.53
CA GLN A 58 -10.03 1.63 12.87
C GLN A 58 -8.82 1.99 11.98
N ALA A 59 -8.32 1.07 11.15
CA ALA A 59 -7.14 1.29 10.33
C ALA A 59 -7.43 0.99 8.86
N PHE A 60 -6.76 1.71 7.96
CA PHE A 60 -6.76 1.32 6.57
C PHE A 60 -6.00 0.01 6.39
N CYS A 61 -4.70 0.00 6.68
CA CYS A 61 -3.86 -1.20 6.65
C CYS A 61 -2.54 -0.94 7.39
N SER A 62 -2.14 -1.86 8.27
CA SER A 62 -0.92 -1.73 9.08
C SER A 62 0.35 -2.30 8.41
N GLY A 63 0.27 -2.77 7.17
CA GLY A 63 1.38 -3.40 6.46
C GLY A 63 1.37 -4.91 6.54
N ARG A 64 2.53 -5.54 6.31
CA ARG A 64 2.67 -7.01 6.37
C ARG A 64 2.35 -7.56 7.76
N ASP A 65 1.76 -8.75 7.81
CA ASP A 65 1.53 -9.47 9.06
C ASP A 65 2.87 -9.97 9.62
N LEU A 66 3.34 -9.32 10.69
CA LEU A 66 4.65 -9.59 11.29
C LEU A 66 4.74 -11.02 11.86
N ASN A 67 3.63 -11.60 12.34
CA ASN A 67 3.62 -12.98 12.82
C ASN A 67 3.84 -13.97 11.67
N GLU A 68 3.27 -13.68 10.49
CA GLU A 68 3.53 -14.51 9.31
C GLU A 68 4.95 -14.31 8.79
N MET A 69 5.42 -13.07 8.77
CA MET A 69 6.80 -12.75 8.37
C MET A 69 7.83 -13.47 9.25
N SER A 70 7.63 -13.49 10.57
CA SER A 70 8.58 -14.14 11.49
C SER A 70 8.66 -15.66 11.29
N ARG A 71 7.55 -16.30 10.92
CA ARG A 71 7.50 -17.73 10.62
C ARG A 71 8.17 -18.10 9.29
N ARG A 72 8.07 -17.21 8.28
CA ARG A 72 8.62 -17.41 6.94
C ARG A 72 10.11 -17.09 6.81
N GLN A 73 10.72 -16.42 7.78
CA GLN A 73 12.16 -16.15 7.79
C GLN A 73 13.00 -17.44 7.72
N ASP A 74 12.43 -18.59 8.14
CA ASP A 74 13.11 -19.88 8.13
C ASP A 74 13.02 -20.61 6.77
N ASP A 75 12.13 -20.20 5.86
CA ASP A 75 11.82 -20.93 4.62
C ASP A 75 12.65 -20.49 3.40
N GLY A 76 13.51 -19.49 3.52
CA GLY A 76 14.41 -19.02 2.44
C GLY A 76 13.70 -18.42 1.22
N LEU A 77 12.38 -18.27 1.24
CA LEU A 77 11.60 -17.66 0.17
C LEU A 77 11.73 -16.13 0.17
N GLU A 78 11.71 -15.53 -1.01
CA GLU A 78 11.69 -14.08 -1.19
C GLU A 78 10.30 -13.51 -0.81
N PRO A 79 10.09 -13.07 0.45
CA PRO A 79 8.73 -12.82 0.97
C PRO A 79 8.09 -11.54 0.47
N GLU A 80 8.77 -10.75 -0.36
CA GLU A 80 8.29 -9.46 -0.86
C GLU A 80 7.88 -9.50 -2.33
N ALA A 81 8.27 -10.54 -3.07
CA ALA A 81 7.88 -10.68 -4.48
C ALA A 81 6.35 -10.69 -4.62
N ASP A 82 5.65 -11.36 -3.70
CA ASP A 82 4.18 -11.49 -3.70
C ASP A 82 3.50 -10.14 -3.52
N VAL A 83 3.97 -9.34 -2.55
CA VAL A 83 3.35 -8.05 -2.25
C VAL A 83 3.67 -7.02 -3.31
N ILE A 84 4.88 -7.05 -3.89
CA ILE A 84 5.27 -6.19 -5.02
C ILE A 84 4.41 -6.52 -6.24
N ALA A 85 4.27 -7.80 -6.58
CA ALA A 85 3.43 -8.24 -7.70
C ALA A 85 1.97 -7.81 -7.53
N LEU A 86 1.40 -7.96 -6.32
CA LEU A 86 0.04 -7.50 -6.00
C LEU A 86 -0.10 -5.99 -6.21
N PHE A 87 0.84 -5.19 -5.69
CA PHE A 87 0.75 -3.74 -5.82
C PHE A 87 0.89 -3.29 -7.28
N GLN A 88 1.78 -3.92 -8.05
CA GLN A 88 1.92 -3.68 -9.48
C GLN A 88 0.65 -4.09 -10.25
N GLN A 89 -0.02 -5.17 -9.84
CA GLN A 89 -1.30 -5.59 -10.42
C GLN A 89 -2.40 -4.54 -10.17
N ILE A 90 -2.49 -4.01 -8.94
CA ILE A 90 -3.45 -2.95 -8.59
C ILE A 90 -3.20 -1.70 -9.44
N GLU A 91 -1.94 -1.28 -9.55
CA GLU A 91 -1.55 -0.13 -10.37
C GLU A 91 -1.82 -0.36 -11.87
N ALA A 92 -1.63 -1.59 -12.34
CA ALA A 92 -1.85 -1.97 -13.74
C ALA A 92 -3.32 -2.14 -14.09
N SER A 93 -4.23 -2.26 -13.12
CA SER A 93 -5.65 -2.44 -13.36
C SER A 93 -6.19 -1.41 -14.36
N ARG A 94 -7.04 -1.88 -15.29
CA ARG A 94 -7.72 -1.00 -16.25
C ARG A 94 -8.68 0.00 -15.58
N HIS A 95 -9.18 -0.35 -14.39
CA HIS A 95 -10.08 0.50 -13.63
C HIS A 95 -9.30 1.49 -12.76
N PRO A 96 -9.66 2.78 -12.75
CA PRO A 96 -9.11 3.71 -11.76
C PRO A 96 -9.39 3.25 -10.33
N THR A 97 -8.37 3.35 -9.48
CA THR A 97 -8.39 2.89 -8.10
C THR A 97 -8.27 4.05 -7.12
N ILE A 98 -9.03 4.02 -6.03
CA ILE A 98 -9.04 5.06 -5.00
C ILE A 98 -8.83 4.40 -3.64
N ALA A 99 -7.77 4.78 -2.93
CA ALA A 99 -7.61 4.42 -1.53
C ALA A 99 -8.39 5.39 -0.64
N MET A 100 -9.34 4.88 0.15
CA MET A 100 -10.09 5.60 1.17
C MET A 100 -9.44 5.38 2.53
N VAL A 101 -8.62 6.33 2.98
CA VAL A 101 -7.74 6.16 4.14
C VAL A 101 -8.32 6.85 5.37
N HIS A 102 -8.93 6.08 6.28
CA HIS A 102 -9.61 6.59 7.48
C HIS A 102 -8.79 6.52 8.76
N GLY A 103 -7.61 5.89 8.73
CA GLY A 103 -6.76 5.69 9.91
C GLY A 103 -5.31 5.39 9.51
N ALA A 104 -4.67 4.48 10.21
CA ALA A 104 -3.29 4.12 9.94
C ALA A 104 -3.12 3.42 8.57
N ALA A 105 -2.19 3.92 7.76
CA ALA A 105 -1.68 3.33 6.53
C ALA A 105 -0.15 3.20 6.66
N TYR A 106 0.34 2.05 7.15
CA TYR A 106 1.74 1.87 7.52
C TYR A 106 2.43 0.79 6.69
N ALA A 107 3.71 0.99 6.38
CA ALA A 107 4.54 0.05 5.62
C ALA A 107 3.83 -0.43 4.35
N GLY A 108 3.58 -1.72 4.17
CA GLY A 108 2.82 -2.26 3.05
C GLY A 108 1.42 -1.67 2.89
N GLY A 109 0.80 -1.15 3.97
CA GLY A 109 -0.49 -0.44 3.89
C GLY A 109 -0.33 0.97 3.29
N CYS A 110 0.78 1.65 3.56
CA CYS A 110 1.13 2.90 2.88
C CYS A 110 1.38 2.63 1.39
N GLU A 111 2.15 1.61 1.07
CA GLU A 111 2.44 1.21 -0.31
C GLU A 111 1.17 0.81 -1.08
N LEU A 112 0.27 0.04 -0.46
CA LEU A 112 -1.03 -0.28 -1.05
C LEU A 112 -1.79 0.99 -1.44
N ALA A 113 -1.81 1.99 -0.56
CA ALA A 113 -2.44 3.27 -0.87
C ALA A 113 -1.71 4.02 -2.00
N LEU A 114 -0.37 4.00 -2.03
CA LEU A 114 0.44 4.66 -3.06
C LEU A 114 0.30 4.02 -4.46
N HIS A 115 0.00 2.72 -4.53
CA HIS A 115 -0.24 2.03 -5.80
C HIS A 115 -1.69 2.18 -6.31
N CYS A 116 -2.58 2.81 -5.55
CA CYS A 116 -3.85 3.31 -6.09
C CYS A 116 -3.61 4.60 -6.88
N ASP A 117 -4.48 4.89 -7.86
CA ASP A 117 -4.40 6.13 -8.64
C ASP A 117 -4.67 7.36 -7.75
N PHE A 118 -5.66 7.26 -6.87
CA PHE A 118 -6.06 8.34 -5.98
C PHE A 118 -6.03 7.89 -4.51
N ARG A 119 -5.87 8.86 -3.62
CA ARG A 119 -5.91 8.70 -2.16
C ARG A 119 -6.72 9.84 -1.58
N VAL A 120 -7.81 9.51 -0.89
CA VAL A 120 -8.60 10.44 -0.08
C VAL A 120 -8.40 10.04 1.38
N ALA A 121 -7.96 10.97 2.20
CA ALA A 121 -7.63 10.70 3.60
C ALA A 121 -8.56 11.44 4.57
N ALA A 122 -8.93 10.79 5.65
CA ALA A 122 -9.49 11.51 6.80
C ALA A 122 -8.40 12.35 7.47
N ASP A 123 -8.77 13.45 8.10
CA ASP A 123 -7.89 14.33 8.87
C ASP A 123 -7.13 13.63 10.01
N VAL A 124 -7.71 12.54 10.54
CA VAL A 124 -7.11 11.68 11.56
C VAL A 124 -6.15 10.62 11.00
N ALA A 125 -6.07 10.45 9.69
CA ALA A 125 -5.23 9.44 9.06
C ALA A 125 -3.73 9.68 9.31
N ARG A 126 -2.96 8.59 9.34
CA ARG A 126 -1.52 8.59 9.56
C ARG A 126 -0.84 7.68 8.54
N PHE A 127 0.27 8.14 7.99
CA PHE A 127 1.08 7.42 7.01
C PHE A 127 2.48 7.20 7.57
N ALA A 128 3.06 6.02 7.36
CA ALA A 128 4.43 5.75 7.79
C ALA A 128 5.09 4.62 6.99
N MET A 129 6.42 4.71 6.85
CA MET A 129 7.28 3.65 6.33
C MET A 129 8.35 3.28 7.38
N PRO A 130 7.98 2.60 8.48
CA PRO A 130 8.86 2.41 9.63
C PRO A 130 9.88 1.25 9.47
N LEU A 131 10.27 0.87 8.25
CA LEU A 131 11.13 -0.29 7.97
C LEU A 131 12.49 -0.17 8.66
N ALA A 132 13.13 1.01 8.63
CA ALA A 132 14.42 1.24 9.30
C ALA A 132 14.34 1.00 10.82
N ARG A 133 13.17 1.21 11.43
CA ARG A 133 12.94 1.01 12.87
C ARG A 133 12.86 -0.46 13.28
N ILE A 134 12.72 -1.35 12.30
CA ILE A 134 12.69 -2.80 12.48
C ILE A 134 13.80 -3.50 11.69
N GLY A 135 14.84 -2.77 11.27
CA GLY A 135 16.01 -3.34 10.60
C GLY A 135 15.76 -3.79 9.16
N LEU A 136 14.66 -3.37 8.54
CA LEU A 136 14.34 -3.72 7.16
C LEU A 136 14.70 -2.59 6.19
N VAL A 137 15.00 -2.96 4.95
CA VAL A 137 15.20 -2.06 3.82
C VAL A 137 13.99 -2.14 2.90
N VAL A 138 13.52 -1.01 2.39
CA VAL A 138 12.47 -0.97 1.39
C VAL A 138 12.99 -1.59 0.08
N PRO A 139 12.26 -2.50 -0.57
CA PRO A 139 12.60 -2.99 -1.91
C PRO A 139 12.66 -1.86 -2.93
N PHE A 140 13.50 -2.01 -3.95
CA PHE A 140 13.70 -0.95 -4.95
C PHE A 140 12.39 -0.48 -5.57
N ALA A 141 11.52 -1.38 -6.01
CA ALA A 141 10.23 -1.04 -6.63
C ALA A 141 9.34 -0.17 -5.74
N LEU A 142 9.28 -0.47 -4.43
CA LEU A 142 8.49 0.29 -3.47
C LEU A 142 9.15 1.63 -3.12
N GLY A 143 10.47 1.66 -2.98
CA GLY A 143 11.24 2.90 -2.79
C GLY A 143 11.11 3.84 -3.98
N GLN A 144 11.10 3.29 -5.20
CA GLN A 144 10.88 4.03 -6.43
C GLN A 144 9.50 4.69 -6.45
N LYS A 145 8.44 3.97 -6.03
CA LYS A 145 7.07 4.51 -5.93
C LYS A 145 7.00 5.71 -4.99
N LEU A 146 7.66 5.66 -3.85
CA LEU A 146 7.77 6.81 -2.94
C LEU A 146 8.46 8.01 -3.62
N VAL A 147 9.61 7.79 -4.26
CA VAL A 147 10.33 8.87 -4.97
C VAL A 147 9.48 9.48 -6.08
N GLU A 148 8.70 8.66 -6.77
CA GLU A 148 7.79 9.09 -7.83
C GLU A 148 6.71 10.03 -7.30
N ILE A 149 6.08 9.68 -6.18
CA ILE A 149 4.91 10.41 -5.66
C ILE A 149 5.31 11.61 -4.82
N ILE A 150 6.28 11.47 -3.90
CA ILE A 150 6.63 12.52 -2.93
C ILE A 150 8.02 13.12 -3.15
N GLY A 151 8.69 12.72 -4.20
CA GLY A 151 10.04 13.19 -4.50
C GLY A 151 11.11 12.70 -3.52
N PRO A 152 12.41 12.90 -3.86
CA PRO A 152 13.51 12.32 -3.08
C PRO A 152 13.68 12.92 -1.68
N ALA A 153 13.30 14.18 -1.47
CA ALA A 153 13.46 14.84 -0.17
C ALA A 153 12.52 14.22 0.88
N PHE A 154 11.24 14.12 0.56
CA PHE A 154 10.24 13.55 1.47
C PHE A 154 10.37 12.03 1.60
N THR A 155 10.81 11.34 0.54
CA THR A 155 11.16 9.92 0.61
C THR A 155 12.26 9.68 1.65
N ARG A 156 13.34 10.49 1.66
CA ARG A 156 14.37 10.40 2.70
C ARG A 156 13.80 10.65 4.09
N GLN A 157 12.96 11.67 4.25
CA GLN A 157 12.32 11.96 5.54
C GLN A 157 11.56 10.74 6.06
N ILE A 158 10.69 10.14 5.25
CA ILE A 158 9.84 9.02 5.68
C ILE A 158 10.65 7.75 5.92
N LEU A 159 11.56 7.38 5.00
CA LEU A 159 12.31 6.13 5.07
C LEU A 159 13.38 6.15 6.15
N LEU A 160 14.16 7.26 6.27
CA LEU A 160 15.29 7.29 7.17
C LEU A 160 14.87 7.57 8.62
N THR A 161 13.77 8.28 8.84
CA THR A 161 13.25 8.52 10.19
C THR A 161 12.29 7.44 10.66
N GLY A 162 11.57 6.79 9.74
CA GLY A 162 10.47 5.87 10.03
C GLY A 162 9.34 6.50 10.85
N GLN A 163 9.30 7.84 10.96
CA GLN A 163 8.29 8.54 11.73
C GLN A 163 6.98 8.66 10.93
N PRO A 164 5.82 8.54 11.60
CA PRO A 164 4.54 8.78 10.96
C PRO A 164 4.36 10.26 10.64
N VAL A 165 3.68 10.53 9.53
CA VAL A 165 3.17 11.84 9.15
C VAL A 165 1.64 11.84 9.24
N ASP A 166 1.06 12.99 9.62
CA ASP A 166 -0.38 13.17 9.60
C ASP A 166 -0.92 13.43 8.18
N ALA A 167 -2.25 13.45 8.05
CA ALA A 167 -2.91 13.63 6.76
C ALA A 167 -2.59 14.98 6.11
N GLY A 168 -2.52 16.05 6.91
CA GLY A 168 -2.16 17.39 6.43
C GLY A 168 -0.76 17.40 5.84
N ARG A 169 0.21 16.83 6.57
CA ARG A 169 1.58 16.72 6.07
C ARG A 169 1.69 15.81 4.84
N ALA A 170 0.94 14.71 4.81
CA ALA A 170 0.88 13.84 3.63
C ALA A 170 0.32 14.56 2.40
N TYR A 171 -0.64 15.47 2.58
CA TYR A 171 -1.15 16.32 1.51
C TYR A 171 -0.10 17.32 1.00
N GLU A 172 0.62 18.02 1.89
CA GLU A 172 1.72 18.91 1.52
C GLU A 172 2.84 18.21 0.75
N MET A 173 3.11 16.96 1.05
CA MET A 173 4.08 16.12 0.34
C MET A 173 3.58 15.62 -1.03
N GLY A 174 2.31 15.80 -1.37
CA GLY A 174 1.69 15.21 -2.55
C GLY A 174 1.34 13.72 -2.40
N MET A 175 1.45 13.18 -1.18
CA MET A 175 1.16 11.77 -0.91
C MET A 175 -0.34 11.46 -1.01
N VAL A 176 -1.21 12.40 -0.66
CA VAL A 176 -2.67 12.27 -0.77
C VAL A 176 -3.27 13.41 -1.60
N HIS A 177 -4.39 13.13 -2.27
CA HIS A 177 -5.04 14.07 -3.18
C HIS A 177 -6.03 14.99 -2.47
N ALA A 178 -6.60 14.53 -1.36
CA ALA A 178 -7.53 15.30 -0.54
C ALA A 178 -7.47 14.85 0.92
N VAL A 179 -7.67 15.81 1.81
CA VAL A 179 -7.87 15.58 3.25
C VAL A 179 -9.20 16.19 3.64
N VAL A 180 -10.04 15.40 4.29
CA VAL A 180 -11.38 15.81 4.71
C VAL A 180 -11.64 15.38 6.16
N PRO A 181 -12.60 16.00 6.87
CA PRO A 181 -13.05 15.48 8.15
C PRO A 181 -13.45 14.00 8.05
N ALA A 182 -13.17 13.22 9.09
CA ALA A 182 -13.46 11.78 9.08
C ALA A 182 -14.92 11.45 8.75
N ALA A 183 -15.87 12.29 9.17
CA ALA A 183 -17.29 12.14 8.87
C ALA A 183 -17.63 12.32 7.38
N ASP A 184 -16.81 13.07 6.64
CA ASP A 184 -17.01 13.36 5.22
C ASP A 184 -16.24 12.41 4.28
N LEU A 185 -15.37 11.56 4.82
CA LEU A 185 -14.44 10.75 4.03
C LEU A 185 -15.17 9.86 3.01
N GLU A 186 -16.19 9.16 3.45
CA GLU A 186 -16.95 8.26 2.57
C GLU A 186 -17.61 9.05 1.44
N ARG A 187 -18.31 10.14 1.76
CA ARG A 187 -18.94 11.01 0.77
C ARG A 187 -17.93 11.54 -0.25
N ALA A 188 -16.83 12.13 0.23
CA ALA A 188 -15.81 12.72 -0.66
C ALA A 188 -15.15 11.66 -1.57
N THR A 189 -14.93 10.45 -1.06
CA THR A 189 -14.35 9.36 -1.84
C THR A 189 -15.31 8.89 -2.93
N TYR A 190 -16.59 8.67 -2.60
CA TYR A 190 -17.56 8.21 -3.60
C TYR A 190 -17.97 9.32 -4.58
N ASP A 191 -17.94 10.59 -4.22
CA ASP A 191 -18.13 11.71 -5.15
C ASP A 191 -17.01 11.73 -6.21
N LEU A 192 -15.75 11.52 -5.79
CA LEU A 192 -14.62 11.34 -6.71
C LEU A 192 -14.81 10.09 -7.59
N ALA A 193 -15.20 8.96 -7.00
CA ALA A 193 -15.42 7.71 -7.73
C ALA A 193 -16.55 7.86 -8.78
N LYS A 194 -17.63 8.54 -8.45
CA LYS A 194 -18.73 8.85 -9.39
C LYS A 194 -18.27 9.76 -10.53
N THR A 195 -17.48 10.77 -10.23
CA THR A 195 -16.88 11.65 -11.25
C THR A 195 -16.02 10.83 -12.22
N ILE A 196 -15.20 9.93 -11.72
CA ILE A 196 -14.36 9.04 -12.53
C ILE A 196 -15.23 8.06 -13.33
N ALA A 197 -16.17 7.38 -12.68
CA ALA A 197 -17.06 6.41 -13.32
C ALA A 197 -17.96 7.02 -14.42
N GLY A 198 -18.22 8.33 -14.36
CA GLY A 198 -18.94 9.09 -15.38
C GLY A 198 -18.15 9.30 -16.67
N ASN A 199 -16.84 9.11 -16.68
CA ASN A 199 -15.99 9.29 -17.85
C ASN A 199 -15.96 8.03 -18.74
N ALA A 200 -15.50 8.19 -19.98
CA ALA A 200 -15.38 7.10 -20.95
C ALA A 200 -14.36 6.04 -20.50
N PRO A 201 -14.76 4.76 -20.29
CA PRO A 201 -13.89 3.75 -19.68
C PRO A 201 -12.65 3.42 -20.52
N LEU A 202 -12.75 3.42 -21.85
CA LEU A 202 -11.58 3.21 -22.71
C LEU A 202 -10.57 4.37 -22.61
N SER A 203 -11.05 5.60 -22.45
CA SER A 203 -10.17 6.75 -22.24
C SER A 203 -9.45 6.67 -20.91
N LEU A 204 -10.15 6.31 -19.82
CA LEU A 204 -9.53 6.12 -18.50
C LEU A 204 -8.46 5.03 -18.52
N ALA A 205 -8.74 3.87 -19.08
CA ALA A 205 -7.78 2.78 -19.21
C ALA A 205 -6.56 3.19 -20.07
N GLY A 206 -6.80 3.90 -21.18
CA GLY A 206 -5.75 4.43 -22.04
C GLY A 206 -4.86 5.45 -21.33
N MET A 207 -5.46 6.40 -20.59
CA MET A 207 -4.71 7.40 -19.83
C MET A 207 -3.87 6.76 -18.71
N LYS A 208 -4.42 5.78 -17.96
CA LYS A 208 -3.64 5.01 -16.98
C LYS A 208 -2.45 4.31 -17.63
N SER A 209 -2.68 3.64 -18.75
CA SER A 209 -1.61 2.96 -19.49
C SER A 209 -0.53 3.93 -19.99
N THR A 210 -0.92 5.13 -20.43
CA THR A 210 0.01 6.18 -20.87
C THR A 210 0.86 6.67 -19.71
N ILE A 211 0.25 6.99 -18.56
CA ILE A 211 0.96 7.45 -17.37
C ILE A 211 1.95 6.39 -16.90
N ARG A 212 1.49 5.12 -16.74
CA ARG A 212 2.36 4.01 -16.34
C ARG A 212 3.54 3.84 -17.27
N ARG A 213 3.32 3.89 -18.60
CA ARG A 213 4.40 3.77 -19.57
C ARG A 213 5.40 4.94 -19.52
N ALA A 214 4.93 6.16 -19.27
CA ALA A 214 5.81 7.32 -19.11
C ALA A 214 6.75 7.16 -17.90
N LEU A 215 6.27 6.47 -16.84
CA LEU A 215 7.05 6.19 -15.63
C LEU A 215 7.96 4.96 -15.77
N SER A 216 7.63 4.00 -16.65
CA SER A 216 8.35 2.71 -16.82
C SER A 216 9.81 2.83 -17.30
N LEU A 217 10.24 4.00 -17.76
CA LEU A 217 11.67 4.23 -18.08
C LEU A 217 12.56 4.05 -16.84
N ARG A 218 12.02 4.24 -15.65
CA ARG A 218 12.72 4.03 -14.38
C ARG A 218 12.78 2.56 -13.97
N GLU A 219 11.84 1.72 -14.42
CA GLU A 219 11.82 0.27 -14.18
C GLU A 219 12.97 -0.48 -14.89
N ARG A 220 13.63 0.17 -15.86
CA ARG A 220 14.77 -0.40 -16.60
C ARG A 220 16.12 -0.19 -15.91
N VAL A 221 16.14 0.46 -14.75
CA VAL A 221 17.37 0.61 -13.97
C VAL A 221 17.73 -0.73 -13.36
N GLU A 222 18.93 -1.24 -13.61
CA GLU A 222 19.43 -2.41 -12.90
C GLU A 222 19.52 -2.12 -11.40
N HIS A 223 18.98 -3.02 -10.59
CA HIS A 223 18.89 -2.85 -9.13
C HIS A 223 19.15 -4.14 -8.32
N LYS A 224 19.72 -5.16 -8.96
CA LYS A 224 20.04 -6.44 -8.32
C LYS A 224 20.88 -6.31 -7.06
N ASP A 225 21.79 -5.35 -7.04
CA ASP A 225 22.61 -4.99 -5.89
C ASP A 225 21.76 -4.46 -4.73
N LEU A 226 20.73 -3.67 -5.02
CA LEU A 226 19.81 -3.13 -4.01
C LEU A 226 18.87 -4.22 -3.46
N ASP A 227 18.40 -5.13 -4.31
CA ASP A 227 17.61 -6.29 -3.90
C ASP A 227 18.45 -7.20 -2.99
N GLU A 228 19.74 -7.39 -3.31
CA GLU A 228 20.68 -8.13 -2.45
C GLU A 228 20.87 -7.43 -1.09
N ILE A 229 20.99 -6.09 -1.05
CA ILE A 229 21.06 -5.34 0.21
C ILE A 229 19.78 -5.52 1.02
N ALA A 230 18.62 -5.44 0.40
CA ALA A 230 17.33 -5.64 1.05
C ALA A 230 17.21 -7.06 1.63
N ARG A 231 17.62 -8.08 0.85
CA ARG A 231 17.65 -9.49 1.27
C ARG A 231 18.58 -9.71 2.45
N ARG A 232 19.81 -9.15 2.41
CA ARG A 232 20.77 -9.24 3.53
C ARG A 232 20.26 -8.54 4.79
N ALA A 233 19.67 -7.36 4.65
CA ALA A 233 19.08 -6.65 5.79
C ALA A 233 17.98 -7.50 6.44
N ARG A 234 17.10 -8.11 5.65
CA ARG A 234 16.04 -9.00 6.15
C ARG A 234 16.58 -10.23 6.87
N ALA A 235 17.66 -10.84 6.39
CA ALA A 235 18.29 -11.99 7.00
C ALA A 235 19.12 -11.65 8.25
N SER A 236 19.31 -10.38 8.57
CA SER A 236 20.16 -9.88 9.64
C SER A 236 19.61 -10.20 11.04
N THR A 237 20.49 -10.19 12.05
CA THR A 237 20.08 -10.24 13.46
C THR A 237 19.30 -9.00 13.87
N ASP A 238 19.59 -7.85 13.25
CA ASP A 238 18.92 -6.59 13.51
C ASP A 238 17.46 -6.61 13.03
N ALA A 239 17.17 -7.23 11.87
CA ALA A 239 15.79 -7.40 11.41
C ALA A 239 14.99 -8.33 12.37
N ARG A 240 15.57 -9.44 12.80
CA ARG A 240 14.93 -10.34 13.78
C ARG A 240 14.68 -9.63 15.11
N GLU A 241 15.66 -8.87 15.60
CA GLU A 241 15.52 -8.08 16.82
C GLU A 241 14.43 -6.99 16.65
N GLY A 242 14.41 -6.29 15.53
CA GLY A 242 13.44 -5.23 15.24
C GLY A 242 12.01 -5.75 15.23
N VAL A 243 11.76 -6.87 14.55
CA VAL A 243 10.44 -7.54 14.52
C VAL A 243 10.04 -8.01 15.91
N ARG A 244 10.94 -8.68 16.63
CA ARG A 244 10.70 -9.16 17.99
C ARG A 244 10.39 -8.00 18.95
N ALA A 245 11.21 -6.94 18.93
CA ALA A 245 11.02 -5.78 19.79
C ALA A 245 9.67 -5.09 19.53
N MET A 246 9.23 -5.03 18.26
CA MET A 246 7.92 -4.49 17.90
C MET A 246 6.78 -5.35 18.45
N LEU A 247 6.87 -6.68 18.35
CA LEU A 247 5.88 -7.61 18.91
C LEU A 247 5.84 -7.56 20.45
N GLU A 248 6.99 -7.32 21.10
CA GLU A 248 7.13 -7.19 22.56
C GLU A 248 6.89 -5.74 23.08
N HIS A 249 6.54 -4.80 22.20
CA HIS A 249 6.32 -3.38 22.56
C HIS A 249 7.49 -2.70 23.28
N ARG A 250 8.74 -3.04 22.92
CA ARG A 250 9.98 -2.46 23.47
C ARG A 250 10.84 -1.80 22.37
N LYS A 251 11.86 -1.04 22.79
CA LYS A 251 12.86 -0.51 21.86
C LYS A 251 13.80 -1.64 21.39
N PRO A 252 14.11 -1.73 20.08
CA PRO A 252 15.12 -2.64 19.57
C PRO A 252 16.53 -2.15 19.93
N THR A 253 17.48 -3.12 19.97
CA THR A 253 18.91 -2.83 20.08
C THR A 253 19.61 -3.37 18.85
N PHE A 254 19.99 -2.49 17.94
CA PHE A 254 20.65 -2.85 16.69
C PHE A 254 22.18 -2.90 16.86
N ARG A 255 22.82 -3.86 16.14
CA ARG A 255 24.27 -4.10 16.18
C ARG A 255 24.95 -4.00 14.81
N GLY A 256 24.19 -3.80 13.74
CA GLY A 256 24.70 -3.74 12.37
C GLY A 256 25.05 -5.14 11.78
N GLN A 257 24.37 -6.19 12.23
CA GLN A 257 24.69 -7.58 11.87
C GLN A 257 23.45 -8.32 11.38
#